data_17ae7847ac3f1f60ad67096ed2984fa1
#
_entry.id   17ae7847ac3f1f60ad67096ed2984fa1
#
_cell.length_a   1.000
_cell.length_b   1.000
_cell.length_c   1.000
_cell.angle_alpha   90.00
_cell.angle_beta   90.00
_cell.angle_gamma   90.00
#
_symmetry.space_group_name_H-M   'P 1'
#
loop_
_entity.id
_entity.type
_entity.pdbx_description
1 polymer ?
#
loop_
_entity_poly.entity_id
_entity_poly.type
_entity_poly.pdbx_seq_one_letter_code
_entity_poly.pdbx_strand_id
1 'polypeptide(L)'
;MSKFHEILTGXALAAXLAAPAXADPAQAGPLGLGRPALPEEIAAWDLDVSPNGDGLPEGSGDVATGEELFSDNCASCHGEFGEGSGNWPKLAGGMDTLDNDDPLKTVGSYWPHLSTAFDYVRRSMPFGGAQVLTDDEVYAIVAYILYNNDLVEDDFVLSKENFLEVTLPNAEGFFVDDRDAAELPLFVREPCMENCKATVEITAHASVVDVTPDE
;
A
#
# COMPACT_ATOMS: atom_id res chain seq x y z
N MET A 1 -15.01 -41.77 70.12
CA MET A 1 -16.18 -41.56 69.29
C MET A 1 -16.14 -40.11 68.74
N SER A 2 -15.63 -39.93 67.57
CA SER A 2 -15.48 -38.60 66.91
C SER A 2 -16.43 -38.49 65.77
N LYS A 3 -17.26 -37.45 65.79
CA LYS A 3 -18.22 -37.21 64.72
C LYS A 3 -17.58 -36.22 63.74
N PHE A 4 -17.30 -36.65 62.52
CA PHE A 4 -16.88 -35.76 61.41
C PHE A 4 -18.12 -35.11 60.86
N HIS A 5 -18.10 -33.79 60.83
CA HIS A 5 -19.09 -32.97 60.09
C HIS A 5 -18.55 -32.73 58.70
N GLU A 6 -19.24 -33.25 57.69
CA GLU A 6 -18.96 -32.95 56.30
C GLU A 6 -19.66 -31.62 55.93
N ILE A 7 -18.85 -30.63 55.60
CA ILE A 7 -19.35 -29.35 55.07
C ILE A 7 -19.35 -29.47 53.55
N LEU A 8 -20.51 -29.62 52.96
CA LEU A 8 -20.73 -29.60 51.53
C LEU A 8 -20.78 -28.10 51.09
N THR A 9 -19.68 -27.61 50.55
CA THR A 9 -19.68 -26.30 49.89
C THR A 9 -20.09 -26.47 48.46
N GLY A 10 -21.30 -26.08 48.18
CA GLY A 10 -21.82 -26.08 46.81
C GLY A 10 -21.33 -24.86 46.01
N UNK A 11 -20.55 -24.81 44.94
CA UNK A 11 -20.27 -23.95 44.22
C UNK A 11 -21.28 -23.70 43.38
N ALA A 12 -21.75 -22.86 43.43
CA ALA A 12 -22.70 -22.36 42.45
C ALA A 12 -21.92 -21.87 41.24
N LEU A 13 -21.99 -22.64 40.18
CA LEU A 13 -21.43 -22.28 38.89
C LEU A 13 -22.36 -21.24 38.26
N ALA A 14 -21.98 -19.97 38.32
CA ALA A 14 -22.71 -18.89 37.62
C ALA A 14 -22.29 -18.92 36.16
N ALA A 15 -23.12 -19.53 35.32
CA ALA A 15 -22.93 -19.51 33.89
C ALA A 15 -23.42 -18.16 33.34
N UNK A 16 -22.69 -17.22 33.02
CA UNK A 16 -22.94 -16.27 32.48
C UNK A 16 -23.39 -16.49 31.29
N LEU A 17 -24.37 -16.51 30.97
CA LEU A 17 -24.99 -16.46 29.65
C LEU A 17 -24.65 -15.11 29.01
N ALA A 18 -23.59 -15.09 28.23
CA ALA A 18 -23.34 -13.95 27.36
C ALA A 18 -24.49 -13.88 26.34
N ALA A 19 -25.40 -12.94 26.55
CA ALA A 19 -26.44 -12.68 25.58
C ALA A 19 -25.75 -12.17 24.29
N PRO A 20 -26.09 -12.71 23.12
CA PRO A 20 -25.57 -12.16 21.88
C PRO A 20 -25.97 -10.67 21.78
N ALA A 21 -24.98 -9.82 21.61
CA ALA A 21 -25.27 -8.40 21.44
C ALA A 21 -26.04 -8.22 20.13
N UNK A 22 -27.13 -8.04 20.16
CA UNK A 22 -27.80 -7.85 19.19
C UNK A 22 -27.44 -6.72 18.60
N ALA A 23 -27.10 -6.66 17.51
CA ALA A 23 -26.79 -5.52 16.71
C ALA A 23 -27.98 -4.56 16.68
N ASP A 24 -27.73 -3.35 17.00
CA ASP A 24 -28.76 -2.32 16.96
C ASP A 24 -29.23 -2.14 15.50
N PRO A 25 -30.51 -2.41 15.20
CA PRO A 25 -30.99 -2.24 13.83
C PRO A 25 -30.88 -0.81 13.30
N ALA A 26 -30.74 0.18 14.18
CA ALA A 26 -30.53 1.58 13.77
C ALA A 26 -29.13 1.82 13.17
N GLN A 27 -28.21 0.88 13.35
CA GLN A 27 -26.84 0.99 12.81
C GLN A 27 -26.66 0.25 11.48
N ALA A 28 -27.68 -0.47 11.03
CA ALA A 28 -27.63 -1.08 9.71
C ALA A 28 -27.81 0.01 8.63
N GLY A 29 -27.08 -0.11 7.53
CA GLY A 29 -27.26 0.78 6.39
C GLY A 29 -28.64 0.60 5.75
N PRO A 30 -28.98 1.41 4.72
CA PRO A 30 -30.32 1.42 4.14
C PRO A 30 -30.79 0.08 3.57
N LEU A 31 -29.86 -0.83 3.29
CA LEU A 31 -30.18 -2.16 2.77
C LEU A 31 -30.23 -3.23 3.85
N GLY A 32 -29.97 -2.90 5.09
CA GLY A 32 -29.95 -3.86 6.21
C GLY A 32 -28.79 -4.86 6.14
N LEU A 33 -27.73 -4.54 5.42
CA LEU A 33 -26.57 -5.43 5.24
C LEU A 33 -25.38 -4.91 6.04
N GLY A 34 -24.69 -5.84 6.69
CA GLY A 34 -23.49 -5.52 7.44
C GLY A 34 -23.76 -4.81 8.76
N ARG A 35 -22.68 -4.30 9.33
CA ARG A 35 -22.69 -3.47 10.55
C ARG A 35 -21.54 -2.47 10.47
N PRO A 36 -21.57 -1.40 11.25
CA PRO A 36 -20.39 -0.53 11.35
C PRO A 36 -19.17 -1.32 11.83
N ALA A 37 -18.02 -1.03 11.26
CA ALA A 37 -16.77 -1.66 11.69
C ALA A 37 -16.41 -1.21 13.11
N LEU A 38 -15.83 -2.10 13.88
CA LEU A 38 -15.33 -1.76 15.22
C LEU A 38 -14.03 -0.96 15.09
N PRO A 39 -13.71 -0.10 16.07
CA PRO A 39 -12.47 0.68 16.00
C PRO A 39 -11.23 -0.18 15.79
N GLU A 40 -11.14 -1.35 16.42
CA GLU A 40 -10.00 -2.26 16.26
C GLU A 40 -9.95 -2.88 14.86
N GLU A 41 -11.09 -3.06 14.22
CA GLU A 41 -11.13 -3.53 12.82
C GLU A 41 -10.65 -2.43 11.88
N ILE A 42 -11.05 -1.18 12.13
CA ILE A 42 -10.58 -0.03 11.35
C ILE A 42 -9.05 0.09 11.51
N ALA A 43 -8.56 0.09 12.76
CA ALA A 43 -7.13 0.26 13.05
C ALA A 43 -6.26 -0.80 12.39
N ALA A 44 -6.78 -2.02 12.22
CA ALA A 44 -6.04 -3.10 11.56
C ALA A 44 -5.85 -2.88 10.04
N TRP A 45 -6.66 -2.02 9.44
CA TRP A 45 -6.60 -1.72 8.01
C TRP A 45 -6.13 -0.30 7.71
N ASP A 46 -6.07 0.56 8.74
CA ASP A 46 -5.73 1.97 8.63
C ASP A 46 -4.20 2.12 8.72
N LEU A 47 -3.51 1.65 7.68
CA LEU A 47 -2.05 1.60 7.61
C LEU A 47 -1.47 2.58 6.59
N ASP A 48 -2.32 3.26 5.83
CA ASP A 48 -1.88 4.11 4.73
C ASP A 48 -1.16 5.37 5.25
N VAL A 49 -0.20 5.83 4.45
CA VAL A 49 0.60 7.01 4.77
C VAL A 49 0.34 8.08 3.72
N SER A 50 -0.19 9.20 4.17
CA SER A 50 -0.53 10.33 3.30
C SER A 50 0.68 11.24 3.02
N PRO A 51 0.64 12.02 1.92
CA PRO A 51 1.76 12.93 1.60
C PRO A 51 2.10 13.97 2.67
N ASN A 52 1.15 14.32 3.53
CA ASN A 52 1.37 15.25 4.64
C ASN A 52 1.93 14.58 5.90
N GLY A 53 2.22 13.26 5.84
CA GLY A 53 2.78 12.50 6.95
C GLY A 53 1.76 11.85 7.86
N ASP A 54 0.46 12.05 7.62
CA ASP A 54 -0.57 11.35 8.40
C ASP A 54 -0.40 9.84 8.17
N GLY A 55 -0.45 9.07 9.25
CA GLY A 55 -0.30 7.62 9.19
C GLY A 55 1.14 7.12 9.31
N LEU A 56 2.15 8.01 9.32
CA LEU A 56 3.55 7.58 9.50
C LEU A 56 3.73 6.97 10.90
N PRO A 57 4.21 5.73 10.99
CA PRO A 57 4.49 5.13 12.29
C PRO A 57 5.75 5.73 12.91
N GLU A 58 5.91 5.54 14.22
CA GLU A 58 7.18 5.82 14.90
C GLU A 58 8.24 4.86 14.38
N GLY A 59 9.44 5.38 14.13
CA GLY A 59 10.53 4.53 13.64
C GLY A 59 11.60 5.29 12.91
N SER A 60 12.69 4.57 12.60
CA SER A 60 13.82 5.10 11.84
C SER A 60 14.66 3.96 11.28
N GLY A 61 15.39 4.22 10.20
CA GLY A 61 16.32 3.26 9.62
C GLY A 61 17.38 3.93 8.75
N ASP A 62 18.58 3.38 8.76
CA ASP A 62 19.71 3.93 8.00
C ASP A 62 19.93 3.16 6.68
N VAL A 63 20.73 3.76 5.79
CA VAL A 63 21.02 3.22 4.47
C VAL A 63 21.73 1.85 4.58
N ALA A 64 22.68 1.70 5.50
CA ALA A 64 23.45 0.44 5.61
C ALA A 64 22.57 -0.73 6.04
N THR A 65 21.69 -0.51 7.04
CA THR A 65 20.69 -1.51 7.46
C THR A 65 19.73 -1.79 6.29
N GLY A 66 19.34 -0.74 5.58
CA GLY A 66 18.45 -0.87 4.42
C GLY A 66 19.05 -1.71 3.31
N GLU A 67 20.36 -1.58 3.05
CA GLU A 67 21.07 -2.39 2.07
C GLU A 67 20.96 -3.88 2.40
N GLU A 68 21.25 -4.26 3.65
CA GLU A 68 21.18 -5.66 4.09
C GLU A 68 19.75 -6.20 3.95
N LEU A 69 18.76 -5.45 4.43
CA LEU A 69 17.35 -5.85 4.36
C LEU A 69 16.85 -5.94 2.91
N PHE A 70 17.27 -5.01 2.06
CA PHE A 70 16.90 -4.98 0.65
C PHE A 70 17.46 -6.19 -0.08
N SER A 71 18.72 -6.53 0.17
CA SER A 71 19.37 -7.72 -0.41
C SER A 71 18.61 -9.00 -0.03
N ASP A 72 18.17 -9.11 1.24
CA ASP A 72 17.49 -10.30 1.73
C ASP A 72 16.04 -10.42 1.24
N ASN A 73 15.34 -9.30 1.06
CA ASN A 73 13.87 -9.31 0.86
C ASN A 73 13.43 -8.79 -0.52
N CYS A 74 14.25 -8.03 -1.24
CA CYS A 74 13.82 -7.28 -2.41
C CYS A 74 14.65 -7.57 -3.66
N ALA A 75 15.97 -7.81 -3.49
CA ALA A 75 16.92 -7.87 -4.60
C ALA A 75 16.63 -9.00 -5.59
N SER A 76 16.05 -10.11 -5.14
CA SER A 76 15.70 -11.22 -6.03
C SER A 76 14.81 -10.79 -7.21
N CYS A 77 13.99 -9.78 -6.99
CA CYS A 77 13.11 -9.21 -8.01
C CYS A 77 13.62 -7.85 -8.51
N HIS A 78 14.06 -6.98 -7.61
CA HIS A 78 14.37 -5.59 -7.97
C HIS A 78 15.85 -5.37 -8.33
N GLY A 79 16.73 -6.39 -8.19
CA GLY A 79 18.18 -6.23 -8.35
C GLY A 79 18.79 -5.63 -7.10
N GLU A 80 20.09 -5.79 -6.91
CA GLU A 80 20.78 -5.35 -5.68
C GLU A 80 20.70 -3.83 -5.48
N PHE A 81 20.67 -3.08 -6.58
CA PHE A 81 20.65 -1.61 -6.54
C PHE A 81 19.33 -1.05 -7.06
N GLY A 82 18.26 -1.87 -7.10
CA GLY A 82 16.97 -1.43 -7.60
C GLY A 82 16.90 -1.31 -9.12
N GLU A 83 17.83 -1.92 -9.83
CA GLU A 83 17.91 -1.86 -11.31
C GLU A 83 16.90 -2.78 -11.99
N GLY A 84 16.21 -3.63 -11.22
CA GLY A 84 15.24 -4.57 -11.76
C GLY A 84 15.85 -5.87 -12.23
N SER A 85 15.04 -6.91 -12.31
CA SER A 85 15.47 -8.22 -12.78
C SER A 85 14.39 -8.81 -13.69
N GLY A 86 14.74 -9.13 -14.94
CA GLY A 86 13.77 -9.66 -15.91
C GLY A 86 12.61 -8.69 -16.12
N ASN A 87 11.40 -9.14 -15.83
CA ASN A 87 10.18 -8.33 -15.99
C ASN A 87 9.81 -7.55 -14.71
N TRP A 88 10.58 -7.72 -13.63
CA TRP A 88 10.31 -7.04 -12.37
C TRP A 88 10.73 -5.57 -12.45
N PRO A 89 9.95 -4.68 -11.82
CA PRO A 89 10.15 -3.24 -12.03
C PRO A 89 11.44 -2.72 -11.38
N LYS A 90 12.03 -1.75 -12.05
CA LYS A 90 13.15 -0.98 -11.51
C LYS A 90 12.64 0.00 -10.45
N LEU A 91 13.41 0.20 -9.41
CA LEU A 91 13.13 1.15 -8.34
C LEU A 91 14.08 2.35 -8.37
N ALA A 92 15.18 2.22 -9.13
CA ALA A 92 16.21 3.25 -9.22
C ALA A 92 16.50 3.61 -10.68
N GLY A 93 16.98 4.82 -10.89
CA GLY A 93 17.34 5.36 -12.20
C GLY A 93 16.20 6.13 -12.86
N GLY A 94 16.36 6.45 -14.13
CA GLY A 94 15.34 7.15 -14.91
C GLY A 94 15.38 8.67 -14.81
N MET A 95 16.42 9.23 -14.22
CA MET A 95 16.59 10.67 -14.15
C MET A 95 16.58 11.25 -15.56
N ASP A 96 15.85 12.36 -15.74
CA ASP A 96 15.73 13.09 -17.02
C ASP A 96 15.15 12.27 -18.18
N THR A 97 14.36 11.23 -17.88
CA THR A 97 13.74 10.41 -18.94
C THR A 97 12.26 10.68 -19.14
N LEU A 98 11.61 11.53 -18.31
CA LEU A 98 10.16 11.67 -18.32
C LEU A 98 9.60 12.24 -19.62
N ASP A 99 10.41 12.95 -20.42
CA ASP A 99 10.02 13.48 -21.73
C ASP A 99 10.42 12.56 -22.90
N ASN A 100 10.96 11.37 -22.62
CA ASN A 100 11.28 10.39 -23.65
C ASN A 100 10.02 9.64 -24.11
N ASP A 101 10.08 9.02 -25.28
CA ASP A 101 8.98 8.18 -25.78
C ASP A 101 8.68 7.00 -24.85
N ASP A 102 9.69 6.52 -24.13
CA ASP A 102 9.57 5.39 -23.20
C ASP A 102 10.28 5.77 -21.88
N PRO A 103 9.64 6.55 -21.02
CA PRO A 103 10.28 7.02 -19.79
C PRO A 103 10.41 5.91 -18.76
N LEU A 104 11.53 5.90 -18.04
CA LEU A 104 11.74 4.99 -16.92
C LEU A 104 11.21 5.65 -15.64
N LYS A 105 10.12 5.11 -15.10
CA LYS A 105 9.39 5.67 -13.97
C LYS A 105 9.77 4.96 -12.67
N THR A 106 10.56 5.63 -11.84
CA THR A 106 11.05 5.10 -10.56
C THR A 106 10.77 6.09 -9.42
N VAL A 107 11.24 5.76 -8.22
CA VAL A 107 11.20 6.68 -7.07
C VAL A 107 12.05 7.92 -7.37
N GLY A 108 13.18 7.76 -8.05
CA GLY A 108 14.09 8.86 -8.37
C GLY A 108 13.70 9.70 -9.58
N SER A 109 12.69 9.29 -10.36
CA SER A 109 12.37 10.01 -11.60
C SER A 109 10.91 10.48 -11.67
N TYR A 110 9.96 9.67 -11.21
CA TYR A 110 8.54 9.90 -11.50
C TYR A 110 7.69 10.17 -10.26
N TRP A 111 7.94 9.46 -9.16
CA TRP A 111 7.05 9.49 -8.00
C TRP A 111 7.10 10.87 -7.33
N PRO A 112 5.92 11.47 -7.01
CA PRO A 112 5.94 12.82 -6.43
C PRO A 112 6.15 12.85 -4.91
N HIS A 113 5.77 11.77 -4.20
CA HIS A 113 5.76 11.77 -2.73
C HIS A 113 6.48 10.54 -2.18
N LEU A 114 7.37 10.77 -1.22
CA LEU A 114 8.06 9.69 -0.52
C LEU A 114 7.06 8.77 0.21
N SER A 115 5.96 9.34 0.72
CA SER A 115 4.90 8.57 1.39
C SER A 115 4.38 7.44 0.51
N THR A 116 4.31 7.64 -0.81
CA THR A 116 3.83 6.59 -1.72
C THR A 116 4.79 5.40 -1.73
N ALA A 117 6.10 5.65 -1.74
CA ALA A 117 7.10 4.57 -1.70
C ALA A 117 7.06 3.84 -0.35
N PHE A 118 7.04 4.59 0.75
CA PHE A 118 6.97 4.05 2.11
C PHE A 118 5.72 3.19 2.30
N ASP A 119 4.57 3.74 1.95
CA ASP A 119 3.27 3.09 2.08
C ASP A 119 3.23 1.78 1.27
N TYR A 120 3.76 1.82 0.05
CA TYR A 120 3.77 0.64 -0.83
C TYR A 120 4.66 -0.47 -0.25
N VAL A 121 5.85 -0.13 0.23
CA VAL A 121 6.74 -1.11 0.87
C VAL A 121 6.05 -1.69 2.11
N ARG A 122 5.54 -0.83 2.99
CA ARG A 122 4.93 -1.23 4.26
C ARG A 122 3.73 -2.16 4.06
N ARG A 123 2.83 -1.82 3.13
CA ARG A 123 1.55 -2.52 2.97
C ARG A 123 1.60 -3.70 2.00
N SER A 124 2.53 -3.68 1.03
CA SER A 124 2.45 -4.60 -0.11
C SER A 124 3.70 -5.43 -0.36
N MET A 125 4.84 -5.03 0.17
CA MET A 125 6.11 -5.72 -0.09
C MET A 125 6.63 -6.45 1.15
N PRO A 126 7.44 -7.52 0.99
CA PRO A 126 7.78 -8.22 -0.26
C PRO A 126 6.58 -8.90 -0.91
N PHE A 127 6.58 -9.01 -2.23
CA PHE A 127 5.49 -9.64 -2.99
C PHE A 127 5.26 -11.07 -2.50
N GLY A 128 4.03 -11.36 -2.11
CA GLY A 128 3.67 -12.66 -1.55
C GLY A 128 3.89 -12.78 -0.04
N GLY A 129 4.52 -11.80 0.59
CA GLY A 129 4.78 -11.78 2.04
C GLY A 129 4.58 -10.38 2.62
N ALA A 130 3.53 -9.68 2.22
CA ALA A 130 3.27 -8.31 2.65
C ALA A 130 3.13 -8.19 4.18
N GLN A 131 3.54 -7.06 4.72
CA GLN A 131 3.39 -6.69 6.14
C GLN A 131 4.17 -7.59 7.10
N VAL A 132 5.29 -8.17 6.63
CA VAL A 132 6.18 -8.95 7.50
C VAL A 132 7.31 -8.09 8.11
N LEU A 133 7.56 -6.92 7.51
CA LEU A 133 8.62 -6.00 7.94
C LEU A 133 8.14 -5.13 9.09
N THR A 134 9.03 -4.85 10.03
CA THR A 134 8.78 -3.85 11.07
C THR A 134 8.85 -2.44 10.48
N ASP A 135 8.30 -1.46 11.19
CA ASP A 135 8.34 -0.07 10.70
C ASP A 135 9.78 0.43 10.53
N ASP A 136 10.70 0.08 11.45
CA ASP A 136 12.11 0.45 11.33
C ASP A 136 12.75 -0.17 10.07
N GLU A 137 12.43 -1.42 9.77
CA GLU A 137 12.93 -2.08 8.56
C GLU A 137 12.39 -1.41 7.29
N VAL A 138 11.14 -0.95 7.31
CA VAL A 138 10.56 -0.20 6.18
C VAL A 138 11.31 1.13 6.00
N TYR A 139 11.58 1.85 7.12
CA TYR A 139 12.35 3.10 7.05
C TYR A 139 13.74 2.85 6.45
N ALA A 140 14.42 1.79 6.88
CA ALA A 140 15.76 1.45 6.39
C ALA A 140 15.74 1.12 4.89
N ILE A 141 14.81 0.27 4.46
CA ILE A 141 14.67 -0.12 3.04
C ILE A 141 14.38 1.13 2.17
N VAL A 142 13.50 2.02 2.64
CA VAL A 142 13.19 3.25 1.91
C VAL A 142 14.40 4.17 1.86
N ALA A 143 15.19 4.29 2.95
CA ALA A 143 16.46 5.06 2.94
C ALA A 143 17.41 4.51 1.87
N TYR A 144 17.53 3.18 1.77
CA TYR A 144 18.39 2.54 0.77
C TYR A 144 17.88 2.81 -0.66
N ILE A 145 16.54 2.78 -0.88
CA ILE A 145 15.99 3.12 -2.20
C ILE A 145 16.30 4.58 -2.56
N LEU A 146 16.22 5.50 -1.60
CA LEU A 146 16.61 6.91 -1.83
C LEU A 146 18.08 7.01 -2.19
N TYR A 147 18.96 6.31 -1.47
CA TYR A 147 20.40 6.27 -1.73
C TYR A 147 20.71 5.77 -3.14
N ASN A 148 20.06 4.69 -3.56
CA ASN A 148 20.25 4.13 -4.91
C ASN A 148 19.76 5.06 -6.03
N ASN A 149 19.00 6.10 -5.67
CA ASN A 149 18.55 7.14 -6.61
C ASN A 149 19.36 8.43 -6.45
N ASP A 150 20.48 8.42 -5.73
CA ASP A 150 21.33 9.59 -5.49
C ASP A 150 20.59 10.74 -4.81
N LEU A 151 19.58 10.45 -3.98
CA LEU A 151 18.76 11.46 -3.31
C LEU A 151 19.24 11.75 -1.89
N VAL A 152 20.00 10.82 -1.31
CA VAL A 152 20.59 10.97 0.04
C VAL A 152 21.99 10.36 0.05
N GLU A 153 22.78 10.68 1.07
CA GLU A 153 24.14 10.14 1.25
C GLU A 153 24.10 8.79 1.99
N ASP A 154 25.22 8.08 2.01
CA ASP A 154 25.33 6.74 2.60
C ASP A 154 25.18 6.73 4.12
N ASP A 155 25.37 7.85 4.79
CA ASP A 155 25.19 7.97 6.25
C ASP A 155 23.81 8.47 6.65
N PHE A 156 22.88 8.58 5.70
CA PHE A 156 21.52 9.10 5.95
C PHE A 156 20.70 8.13 6.80
N VAL A 157 19.96 8.70 7.74
CA VAL A 157 18.97 7.98 8.55
C VAL A 157 17.60 8.58 8.27
N LEU A 158 16.71 7.81 7.70
CA LEU A 158 15.33 8.22 7.50
C LEU A 158 14.54 7.93 8.78
N SER A 159 13.75 8.88 9.23
CA SER A 159 12.91 8.73 10.41
C SER A 159 11.60 9.48 10.24
N LYS A 160 10.66 9.25 11.14
CA LYS A 160 9.40 9.99 11.16
C LYS A 160 9.64 11.51 11.20
N GLU A 161 10.65 11.94 11.98
CA GLU A 161 10.91 13.36 12.22
C GLU A 161 11.38 14.10 10.98
N ASN A 162 12.21 13.44 10.13
CA ASN A 162 12.77 14.08 8.94
C ASN A 162 12.10 13.64 7.63
N PHE A 163 11.09 12.79 7.71
CA PHE A 163 10.44 12.20 6.53
C PHE A 163 9.97 13.25 5.52
N LEU A 164 9.33 14.29 6.01
CA LEU A 164 8.76 15.34 5.17
C LEU A 164 9.80 16.34 4.65
N GLU A 165 11.06 16.22 5.10
CA GLU A 165 12.16 17.04 4.59
C GLU A 165 12.69 16.47 3.28
N VAL A 166 12.44 15.19 2.99
CA VAL A 166 12.88 14.55 1.74
C VAL A 166 11.90 14.91 0.63
N THR A 167 12.39 15.64 -0.36
CA THR A 167 11.60 16.04 -1.54
C THR A 167 12.07 15.24 -2.75
N LEU A 168 11.17 14.52 -3.39
CA LEU A 168 11.49 13.74 -4.58
C LEU A 168 11.60 14.66 -5.81
N PRO A 169 12.41 14.30 -6.82
CA PRO A 169 12.65 15.19 -7.98
C PRO A 169 11.38 15.60 -8.72
N ASN A 170 10.37 14.75 -8.77
CA ASN A 170 9.14 15.02 -9.51
C ASN A 170 7.99 15.54 -8.63
N ALA A 171 8.30 16.05 -7.43
CA ALA A 171 7.27 16.51 -6.50
C ALA A 171 6.33 17.54 -7.13
N GLU A 172 6.85 18.43 -7.97
CA GLU A 172 6.10 19.50 -8.63
C GLU A 172 5.66 19.12 -10.06
N GLY A 173 5.92 17.88 -10.51
CA GLY A 173 5.66 17.46 -11.88
C GLY A 173 4.20 17.07 -12.18
N PHE A 174 3.34 17.09 -11.16
CA PHE A 174 1.93 16.71 -11.32
C PHE A 174 1.04 17.96 -11.24
N PHE A 175 0.01 17.97 -12.08
CA PHE A 175 -0.97 19.06 -12.09
C PHE A 175 -2.38 18.48 -11.92
N VAL A 176 -3.29 19.32 -11.47
CA VAL A 176 -4.69 18.90 -11.28
C VAL A 176 -5.31 18.64 -12.65
N ASP A 177 -5.87 17.45 -12.80
CA ASP A 177 -6.50 17.00 -14.04
C ASP A 177 -7.84 17.73 -14.22
N ASP A 178 -8.07 18.32 -15.38
CA ASP A 178 -9.29 19.05 -15.70
C ASP A 178 -10.31 18.22 -16.49
N ARG A 179 -10.10 16.91 -16.61
CA ARG A 179 -10.98 16.02 -17.40
C ARG A 179 -12.46 16.14 -17.02
N ASP A 180 -12.74 16.35 -15.75
CA ASP A 180 -14.12 16.47 -15.27
C ASP A 180 -14.85 17.63 -15.95
N ALA A 181 -14.15 18.72 -16.21
CA ALA A 181 -14.74 19.91 -16.85
C ALA A 181 -14.54 19.91 -18.35
N ALA A 182 -13.36 19.47 -18.82
CA ALA A 182 -12.97 19.60 -20.22
C ALA A 182 -13.43 18.41 -21.08
N GLU A 183 -13.40 17.20 -20.56
CA GLU A 183 -13.61 15.99 -21.36
C GLU A 183 -14.93 15.27 -21.05
N LEU A 184 -15.26 15.04 -19.77
CA LEU A 184 -16.43 14.22 -19.45
C LEU A 184 -17.73 14.71 -20.12
N PRO A 185 -18.00 16.04 -20.19
CA PRO A 185 -19.22 16.50 -20.86
C PRO A 185 -19.31 16.10 -22.34
N LEU A 186 -18.17 15.87 -23.00
CA LEU A 186 -18.14 15.46 -24.40
C LEU A 186 -18.57 14.00 -24.59
N PHE A 187 -18.44 13.20 -23.55
CA PHE A 187 -18.71 11.76 -23.61
C PHE A 187 -20.00 11.34 -22.89
N VAL A 188 -20.54 12.21 -22.04
CA VAL A 188 -21.80 11.93 -21.34
C VAL A 188 -22.96 12.09 -22.32
N ARG A 189 -23.69 11.03 -22.55
CA ARG A 189 -24.86 11.02 -23.43
C ARG A 189 -25.79 9.86 -23.04
N GLU A 190 -27.02 9.96 -23.48
CA GLU A 190 -27.99 8.90 -23.23
C GLU A 190 -27.51 7.61 -23.90
N PRO A 191 -27.54 6.48 -23.20
CA PRO A 191 -27.14 5.21 -23.78
C PRO A 191 -27.99 4.86 -24.98
N CYS A 192 -27.33 4.50 -26.08
CA CYS A 192 -28.03 3.98 -27.25
C CYS A 192 -28.35 2.51 -27.00
N MET A 193 -29.61 2.13 -26.99
CA MET A 193 -30.05 0.77 -26.66
C MET A 193 -30.45 -0.04 -27.91
N GLU A 194 -30.73 0.60 -29.04
CA GLU A 194 -31.18 -0.09 -30.28
C GLU A 194 -30.60 0.60 -31.49
N ASN A 195 -30.17 -0.23 -32.43
CA ASN A 195 -29.71 0.24 -33.78
C ASN A 195 -28.60 1.31 -33.69
N CYS A 196 -27.72 1.14 -32.72
CA CYS A 196 -26.67 2.15 -32.40
C CYS A 196 -25.63 2.30 -33.51
N LYS A 197 -25.47 1.26 -34.33
CA LYS A 197 -24.58 1.26 -35.50
C LYS A 197 -25.29 0.55 -36.65
N ALA A 198 -25.06 1.02 -37.86
CA ALA A 198 -25.59 0.40 -39.07
C ALA A 198 -25.02 -1.01 -39.28
N THR A 199 -23.75 -1.19 -38.96
CA THR A 199 -23.04 -2.49 -39.01
C THR A 199 -22.12 -2.64 -37.80
N VAL A 200 -21.86 -3.88 -37.41
CA VAL A 200 -20.89 -4.20 -36.38
C VAL A 200 -19.78 -5.03 -37.04
N GLU A 201 -18.56 -4.56 -36.90
CA GLU A 201 -17.38 -5.26 -37.43
C GLU A 201 -16.40 -5.56 -36.28
N ILE A 202 -15.82 -6.74 -36.30
CA ILE A 202 -14.72 -7.08 -35.39
C ILE A 202 -13.45 -6.48 -35.99
N THR A 203 -12.93 -5.43 -35.36
CA THR A 203 -11.76 -4.69 -35.86
C THR A 203 -10.46 -5.12 -35.20
N ALA A 204 -10.54 -5.85 -34.07
CA ALA A 204 -9.37 -6.35 -33.36
C ALA A 204 -9.72 -7.56 -32.53
N HIS A 205 -8.72 -8.36 -32.25
CA HIS A 205 -8.84 -9.51 -31.35
C HIS A 205 -7.83 -9.35 -30.22
N ALA A 206 -8.20 -9.74 -29.02
CA ALA A 206 -7.27 -9.75 -27.89
C ALA A 206 -6.15 -10.77 -28.17
N SER A 207 -4.93 -10.36 -28.04
CA SER A 207 -3.80 -11.27 -28.10
C SER A 207 -3.63 -11.97 -26.74
N VAL A 208 -2.93 -13.08 -26.74
CA VAL A 208 -2.51 -13.72 -25.49
C VAL A 208 -1.41 -12.85 -24.90
N VAL A 209 -1.65 -12.38 -23.70
CA VAL A 209 -0.67 -11.58 -22.96
C VAL A 209 -0.16 -12.42 -21.80
N ASP A 210 1.09 -12.81 -21.88
CA ASP A 210 1.76 -13.53 -20.78
C ASP A 210 2.61 -12.51 -20.00
N VAL A 211 2.16 -12.20 -18.80
CA VAL A 211 2.85 -11.25 -17.92
C VAL A 211 3.66 -11.97 -16.83
N THR A 212 3.73 -13.29 -16.90
CA THR A 212 4.53 -14.07 -15.96
C THR A 212 6.01 -13.85 -16.26
N PRO A 213 6.83 -13.50 -15.27
CA PRO A 213 8.27 -13.38 -15.52
C PRO A 213 8.87 -14.72 -16.01
N ASP A 214 9.83 -14.64 -16.92
CA ASP A 214 10.53 -15.82 -17.40
C ASP A 214 11.32 -16.45 -16.24
N GLU A 215 11.26 -17.79 -16.09
CA GLU A 215 12.01 -18.54 -15.08
C GLU A 215 13.51 -18.64 -15.44
#